data_b5ed5d0d8493438e69c6b9d08ffa6abe
#
_entry.id   b5ed5d0d8493438e69c6b9d08ffa6abe
#
_cell.length_a   1.000
_cell.length_b   1.000
_cell.length_c   1.000
_cell.angle_alpha   90.00
_cell.angle_beta   90.00
_cell.angle_gamma   90.00
#
_symmetry.space_group_name_H-M   'P 1'
#
loop_
_entity.id
_entity.type
_entity.pdbx_description
1 polymer ?
#
loop_
_entity_poly.entity_id
_entity_poly.type
_entity_poly.pdbx_seq_one_letter_code
_entity_poly.pdbx_strand_id
1 'polypeptide(L)'
;MKKMDMSPTIRWNPFSPGYFTDPYPHLKACREATPVQQSSTDSFFLFGYKEVDEVIRNRNFEVVDMCDYLIQKEPYIFSGQPAGCPFLGRVTKFWPLYLNGDLHKRVRRAVTLAVTRLGTPEAMTDALERTLSAFRDKTAFDLTDCCGYFNFIFLRSMLGFREDFEFTAVKRLSSLLTTMLDFYVPKQAYLAAEEAMQLSRPFFGESEFARIVREDMHDLALSDDECYSIMLVALFASFENSTANFAMSLREILPDRALTEYVLAADADRRKVLVEELLRFNCTTQYTIRYNDVPIELGGIEVPARSRLQLCLASANRDPLVFDRPDEILPERQHNPHLSFGAGIHLCLGGATARREMASVLAPMVDFLKDCDIGPARFERKILLHIPEYIPVRRRPA
;
A
#
# COMPACT_ATOMS: atom_id res chain seq x y z
N MET A 1 -17.27 35.48 29.85
CA MET A 1 -16.82 34.07 29.91
C MET A 1 -17.80 33.24 29.04
N LYS A 2 -17.43 32.95 27.78
CA LYS A 2 -18.18 31.96 26.96
C LYS A 2 -17.89 30.59 27.56
N LYS A 3 -18.93 29.84 27.99
CA LYS A 3 -18.82 28.42 28.30
C LYS A 3 -18.23 27.73 27.07
N MET A 4 -17.01 27.22 27.17
CA MET A 4 -16.51 26.26 26.22
C MET A 4 -17.46 25.06 26.24
N ASP A 5 -18.12 24.83 25.15
CA ASP A 5 -18.91 23.62 24.92
C ASP A 5 -17.92 22.44 24.91
N MET A 6 -17.86 21.72 26.03
CA MET A 6 -17.02 20.52 26.19
C MET A 6 -17.78 19.29 25.68
N SER A 7 -18.26 19.37 24.42
CA SER A 7 -18.60 18.11 23.72
C SER A 7 -17.33 17.26 23.67
N PRO A 8 -17.39 15.95 23.97
CA PRO A 8 -16.20 15.10 23.95
C PRO A 8 -15.63 15.10 22.52
N THR A 9 -14.56 15.84 22.31
CA THR A 9 -13.88 15.90 21.01
C THR A 9 -13.34 14.51 20.73
N ILE A 10 -13.94 13.80 19.77
CA ILE A 10 -13.43 12.51 19.31
C ILE A 10 -12.03 12.75 18.76
N ARG A 11 -11.04 12.17 19.42
CA ARG A 11 -9.64 12.24 19.00
C ARG A 11 -9.23 10.95 18.32
N TRP A 12 -8.44 11.08 17.29
CA TRP A 12 -7.83 9.93 16.64
C TRP A 12 -7.04 9.07 17.64
N ASN A 13 -7.40 7.78 17.70
CA ASN A 13 -6.73 6.79 18.51
C ASN A 13 -6.78 5.41 17.81
N PRO A 14 -5.67 4.96 17.20
CA PRO A 14 -5.63 3.69 16.48
C PRO A 14 -5.65 2.46 17.42
N PHE A 15 -5.56 2.67 18.74
CA PHE A 15 -5.68 1.60 19.73
C PHE A 15 -7.11 1.45 20.26
N SER A 16 -8.07 2.18 19.71
CA SER A 16 -9.49 1.98 20.02
C SER A 16 -9.94 0.55 19.70
N PRO A 17 -10.82 -0.04 20.51
CA PRO A 17 -11.33 -1.39 20.23
C PRO A 17 -11.89 -1.52 18.81
N GLY A 18 -11.48 -2.57 18.11
CA GLY A 18 -11.95 -2.86 16.76
C GLY A 18 -11.22 -2.12 15.63
N TYR A 19 -10.40 -1.10 15.90
CA TYR A 19 -9.76 -0.28 14.87
C TYR A 19 -8.99 -1.10 13.82
N PHE A 20 -8.20 -2.08 14.24
CA PHE A 20 -7.42 -2.92 13.30
C PHE A 20 -8.28 -3.88 12.49
N THR A 21 -9.50 -4.19 12.95
CA THR A 21 -10.45 -5.03 12.21
C THR A 21 -11.27 -4.22 11.22
N ASP A 22 -11.77 -3.06 11.66
CA ASP A 22 -12.53 -2.11 10.85
C ASP A 22 -12.24 -0.67 11.31
N PRO A 23 -11.34 0.06 10.65
CA PRO A 23 -11.00 1.43 11.01
C PRO A 23 -12.08 2.46 10.63
N TYR A 24 -12.96 2.13 9.68
CA TYR A 24 -13.85 3.12 9.05
C TYR A 24 -14.86 3.79 9.99
N PRO A 25 -15.52 3.10 10.96
CA PRO A 25 -16.38 3.78 11.92
C PRO A 25 -15.66 4.82 12.76
N HIS A 26 -14.41 4.51 13.16
CA HIS A 26 -13.57 5.44 13.92
C HIS A 26 -13.11 6.62 13.06
N LEU A 27 -12.67 6.36 11.83
CA LEU A 27 -12.25 7.39 10.87
C LEU A 27 -13.40 8.32 10.50
N LYS A 28 -14.63 7.77 10.34
CA LYS A 28 -15.85 8.54 10.13
C LYS A 28 -16.11 9.49 11.28
N ALA A 29 -16.06 8.99 12.51
CA ALA A 29 -16.27 9.80 13.71
C ALA A 29 -15.21 10.92 13.84
N CYS A 30 -13.94 10.64 13.51
CA CYS A 30 -12.89 11.65 13.47
C CYS A 30 -13.17 12.74 12.43
N ARG A 31 -13.56 12.37 11.20
CA ARG A 31 -13.88 13.30 10.12
C ARG A 31 -15.09 14.17 10.45
N GLU A 32 -16.16 13.60 11.01
CA GLU A 32 -17.38 14.32 11.41
C GLU A 32 -17.14 15.28 12.58
N ALA A 33 -16.22 14.96 13.48
CA ALA A 33 -15.85 15.84 14.58
C ALA A 33 -15.08 17.07 14.09
N THR A 34 -14.04 16.86 13.28
CA THR A 34 -13.29 17.92 12.59
C THR A 34 -12.43 17.30 11.48
N PRO A 35 -12.39 17.89 10.27
CA PRO A 35 -11.59 17.34 9.16
C PRO A 35 -10.08 17.40 9.40
N VAL A 36 -9.62 18.26 10.32
CA VAL A 36 -8.20 18.37 10.72
C VAL A 36 -8.10 18.29 12.23
N GLN A 37 -7.19 17.43 12.73
CA GLN A 37 -6.95 17.25 14.16
C GLN A 37 -5.47 17.36 14.50
N GLN A 38 -5.12 18.15 15.50
CA GLN A 38 -3.77 18.17 16.07
C GLN A 38 -3.63 17.03 17.08
N SER A 39 -2.55 16.26 16.96
CA SER A 39 -2.19 15.24 17.94
C SER A 39 -1.37 15.85 19.11
N SER A 40 -1.18 15.07 20.15
CA SER A 40 -0.30 15.45 21.27
C SER A 40 1.19 15.45 20.91
N THR A 41 1.57 15.05 19.70
CA THR A 41 2.97 14.90 19.23
C THR A 41 3.28 15.86 18.07
N ASP A 42 2.68 17.04 18.03
CA ASP A 42 2.87 18.07 16.99
C ASP A 42 2.66 17.57 15.55
N SER A 43 1.88 16.52 15.39
CA SER A 43 1.43 16.03 14.10
C SER A 43 -0.02 16.43 13.86
N PHE A 44 -0.39 16.68 12.61
CA PHE A 44 -1.76 16.99 12.20
C PHE A 44 -2.31 15.84 11.36
N PHE A 45 -3.52 15.39 11.69
CA PHE A 45 -4.24 14.35 10.95
C PHE A 45 -5.34 15.00 10.11
N LEU A 46 -5.35 14.72 8.82
CA LEU A 46 -6.32 15.22 7.85
C LEU A 46 -7.27 14.08 7.49
N PHE A 47 -8.55 14.20 7.78
CA PHE A 47 -9.56 13.17 7.54
C PHE A 47 -10.53 13.53 6.42
N GLY A 48 -10.75 14.83 6.14
CA GLY A 48 -11.63 15.30 5.06
C GLY A 48 -10.98 15.15 3.69
N TYR A 49 -11.78 14.83 2.67
CA TYR A 49 -11.30 14.70 1.30
C TYR A 49 -10.63 15.98 0.80
N LYS A 50 -11.28 17.13 1.03
CA LYS A 50 -10.80 18.44 0.57
C LYS A 50 -9.39 18.74 1.09
N GLU A 51 -9.17 18.59 2.39
CA GLU A 51 -7.90 18.89 3.04
C GLU A 51 -6.79 17.90 2.60
N VAL A 52 -7.14 16.62 2.45
CA VAL A 52 -6.22 15.60 1.94
C VAL A 52 -5.86 15.88 0.48
N ASP A 53 -6.83 16.16 -0.40
CA ASP A 53 -6.58 16.41 -1.83
C ASP A 53 -5.78 17.71 -2.05
N GLU A 54 -6.04 18.77 -1.27
CA GLU A 54 -5.30 20.02 -1.30
C GLU A 54 -3.81 19.80 -1.00
N VAL A 55 -3.50 19.08 0.08
CA VAL A 55 -2.11 18.87 0.51
C VAL A 55 -1.40 17.88 -0.39
N ILE A 56 -2.04 16.77 -0.78
CA ILE A 56 -1.38 15.70 -1.54
C ILE A 56 -0.99 16.11 -2.97
N ARG A 57 -1.71 17.07 -3.56
CA ARG A 57 -1.43 17.61 -4.90
C ARG A 57 -0.48 18.80 -4.90
N ASN A 58 -0.32 19.46 -3.79
CA ASN A 58 0.47 20.68 -3.70
C ASN A 58 1.97 20.34 -3.60
N ARG A 59 2.75 20.88 -4.53
CA ARG A 59 4.20 20.64 -4.65
C ARG A 59 5.05 21.29 -3.56
N ASN A 60 4.45 22.16 -2.77
CA ASN A 60 5.13 22.82 -1.64
C ASN A 60 5.15 21.93 -0.38
N PHE A 61 4.52 20.76 -0.45
CA PHE A 61 4.59 19.77 0.63
C PHE A 61 5.52 18.64 0.23
N GLU A 62 6.52 18.39 1.05
CA GLU A 62 7.57 17.43 0.81
C GLU A 62 7.37 16.14 1.62
N VAL A 63 8.06 15.10 1.23
CA VAL A 63 8.26 13.88 2.04
C VAL A 63 9.59 13.99 2.78
N VAL A 64 9.70 13.36 3.95
CA VAL A 64 10.96 13.26 4.66
C VAL A 64 11.89 12.29 3.91
N ASP A 65 13.17 12.64 3.81
CA ASP A 65 14.17 11.69 3.36
C ASP A 65 14.32 10.55 4.40
N MET A 66 14.21 9.31 3.95
CA MET A 66 14.25 8.16 4.86
C MET A 66 15.65 7.98 5.46
N CYS A 67 16.70 8.32 4.74
CA CYS A 67 18.06 8.23 5.23
C CYS A 67 18.27 9.20 6.41
N ASP A 68 17.83 10.45 6.25
CA ASP A 68 17.86 11.46 7.33
C ASP A 68 17.01 11.04 8.53
N TYR A 69 15.83 10.48 8.28
CA TYR A 69 14.97 9.94 9.34
C TYR A 69 15.65 8.81 10.11
N LEU A 70 16.29 7.87 9.42
CA LEU A 70 17.00 6.75 10.05
C LEU A 70 18.24 7.22 10.81
N ILE A 71 19.01 8.17 10.26
CA ILE A 71 20.17 8.77 10.96
C ILE A 71 19.73 9.42 12.27
N GLN A 72 18.64 10.17 12.28
CA GLN A 72 18.09 10.77 13.50
C GLN A 72 17.63 9.72 14.53
N LYS A 73 17.21 8.53 14.06
CA LYS A 73 16.80 7.41 14.92
C LYS A 73 17.94 6.49 15.33
N GLU A 74 19.12 6.63 14.73
CA GLU A 74 20.28 5.76 14.95
C GLU A 74 20.63 5.60 16.43
N PRO A 75 20.74 6.66 17.28
CA PRO A 75 21.02 6.50 18.71
C PRO A 75 19.97 5.68 19.44
N TYR A 76 18.71 5.77 19.02
CA TYR A 76 17.60 5.00 19.60
C TYR A 76 17.59 3.55 19.12
N ILE A 77 17.77 3.34 17.81
CA ILE A 77 17.71 2.02 17.18
C ILE A 77 18.92 1.18 17.58
N PHE A 78 20.12 1.80 17.65
CA PHE A 78 21.40 1.11 17.80
C PHE A 78 22.11 1.36 19.13
N SER A 79 21.46 1.98 20.10
CA SER A 79 22.05 2.19 21.44
C SER A 79 22.60 0.87 21.98
N GLY A 80 23.92 0.77 22.12
CA GLY A 80 24.65 -0.40 22.61
C GLY A 80 25.14 -1.40 21.55
N GLN A 81 25.04 -1.08 20.26
CA GLN A 81 25.70 -1.86 19.20
C GLN A 81 26.75 -1.01 18.46
N PRO A 82 27.92 -1.59 18.11
CA PRO A 82 29.06 -0.83 17.55
C PRO A 82 28.88 -0.36 16.10
N ALA A 83 27.87 -0.80 15.41
CA ALA A 83 27.58 -0.40 14.03
C ALA A 83 26.07 -0.14 13.88
N GLY A 84 25.72 1.04 13.38
CA GLY A 84 24.35 1.36 12.96
C GLY A 84 23.79 0.38 11.93
N CYS A 85 22.63 0.67 11.29
CA CYS A 85 22.14 -0.07 10.12
C CYS A 85 22.74 0.49 8.83
N PRO A 86 24.02 0.28 8.52
CA PRO A 86 24.65 0.87 7.35
C PRO A 86 24.04 0.36 6.05
N PHE A 87 23.48 -0.86 6.06
CA PHE A 87 22.83 -1.45 4.90
C PHE A 87 21.43 -0.88 4.71
N LEU A 88 20.65 -0.78 5.76
CA LEU A 88 19.31 -0.18 5.72
C LEU A 88 19.35 1.26 5.18
N GLY A 89 20.22 2.12 5.71
CA GLY A 89 20.37 3.49 5.25
C GLY A 89 20.79 3.59 3.77
N ARG A 90 21.67 2.71 3.29
CA ARG A 90 22.06 2.68 1.86
C ARG A 90 20.90 2.20 0.98
N VAL A 91 20.19 1.15 1.40
CA VAL A 91 19.13 0.54 0.60
C VAL A 91 17.88 1.44 0.53
N THR A 92 17.55 2.21 1.56
CA THR A 92 16.38 3.11 1.51
C THR A 92 16.60 4.39 0.70
N LYS A 93 17.85 4.73 0.37
CA LYS A 93 18.24 5.96 -0.34
C LYS A 93 17.53 6.16 -1.69
N PHE A 94 17.20 5.08 -2.39
CA PHE A 94 16.53 5.14 -3.72
C PHE A 94 15.05 4.79 -3.68
N TRP A 95 14.41 4.85 -2.52
CA TRP A 95 12.98 4.60 -2.42
C TRP A 95 12.17 5.84 -2.80
N PRO A 96 11.47 5.84 -3.93
CA PRO A 96 10.83 7.05 -4.47
C PRO A 96 9.76 7.66 -3.56
N LEU A 97 9.22 6.88 -2.63
CA LEU A 97 8.25 7.38 -1.64
C LEU A 97 8.87 8.34 -0.60
N TYR A 98 10.20 8.39 -0.49
CA TYR A 98 10.97 9.24 0.42
C TYR A 98 11.93 10.19 -0.31
N LEU A 99 11.78 10.33 -1.61
CA LEU A 99 12.63 11.21 -2.41
C LEU A 99 11.84 12.47 -2.82
N ASN A 100 12.57 13.57 -2.91
CA ASN A 100 12.11 14.83 -3.49
C ASN A 100 13.00 15.24 -4.67
N GLY A 101 12.60 16.28 -5.40
CA GLY A 101 13.44 16.92 -6.42
C GLY A 101 13.77 16.06 -7.63
N ASP A 102 15.00 16.18 -8.13
CA ASP A 102 15.40 15.56 -9.40
C ASP A 102 15.65 14.06 -9.30
N LEU A 103 16.27 13.60 -8.22
CA LEU A 103 16.49 12.16 -8.00
C LEU A 103 15.16 11.39 -7.97
N HIS A 104 14.13 11.96 -7.31
CA HIS A 104 12.80 11.40 -7.34
C HIS A 104 12.25 11.20 -8.75
N LYS A 105 12.35 12.23 -9.61
CA LYS A 105 11.89 12.16 -11.01
C LYS A 105 12.61 11.07 -11.79
N ARG A 106 13.93 10.96 -11.60
CA ARG A 106 14.79 10.00 -12.31
C ARG A 106 14.47 8.57 -11.92
N VAL A 107 14.44 8.28 -10.62
CA VAL A 107 14.08 6.94 -10.12
C VAL A 107 12.69 6.55 -10.58
N ARG A 108 11.72 7.47 -10.47
CA ARG A 108 10.35 7.22 -10.95
C ARG A 108 10.31 6.90 -12.44
N ARG A 109 11.03 7.64 -13.28
CA ARG A 109 11.08 7.39 -14.73
C ARG A 109 11.64 6.00 -15.01
N ALA A 110 12.78 5.65 -14.44
CA ALA A 110 13.42 4.36 -14.63
C ALA A 110 12.55 3.18 -14.21
N VAL A 111 11.95 3.26 -13.02
CA VAL A 111 11.02 2.22 -12.51
C VAL A 111 9.75 2.14 -13.37
N THR A 112 9.16 3.27 -13.77
CA THR A 112 7.98 3.27 -14.64
C THR A 112 8.28 2.60 -15.97
N LEU A 113 9.44 2.88 -16.55
CA LEU A 113 9.89 2.26 -17.81
C LEU A 113 10.01 0.75 -17.67
N ALA A 114 10.68 0.27 -16.61
CA ALA A 114 10.87 -1.16 -16.35
C ALA A 114 9.52 -1.86 -16.09
N VAL A 115 8.69 -1.33 -15.21
CA VAL A 115 7.37 -1.89 -14.89
C VAL A 115 6.45 -1.94 -16.12
N THR A 116 6.48 -0.89 -16.97
CA THR A 116 5.65 -0.86 -18.19
C THR A 116 6.08 -1.89 -19.22
N ARG A 117 7.39 -2.12 -19.35
CA ARG A 117 7.93 -3.10 -20.32
C ARG A 117 7.76 -4.54 -19.87
N LEU A 118 7.91 -4.80 -18.57
CA LEU A 118 7.99 -6.17 -18.02
C LEU A 118 6.67 -6.65 -17.41
N GLY A 119 5.82 -5.75 -16.95
CA GLY A 119 4.48 -6.07 -16.42
C GLY A 119 3.47 -6.34 -17.53
N THR A 120 3.69 -7.38 -18.33
CA THR A 120 2.89 -7.69 -19.53
C THR A 120 1.62 -8.50 -19.21
N PRO A 121 0.61 -8.48 -20.08
CA PRO A 121 -0.57 -9.35 -19.94
C PRO A 121 -0.22 -10.83 -19.91
N GLU A 122 0.80 -11.27 -20.65
CA GLU A 122 1.26 -12.66 -20.70
C GLU A 122 1.84 -13.10 -19.35
N ALA A 123 2.64 -12.24 -18.70
CA ALA A 123 3.16 -12.51 -17.37
C ALA A 123 2.04 -12.59 -16.31
N MET A 124 1.00 -11.79 -16.44
CA MET A 124 -0.19 -11.85 -15.57
C MET A 124 -0.98 -13.16 -15.80
N THR A 125 -1.14 -13.58 -17.06
CA THR A 125 -1.83 -14.82 -17.39
C THR A 125 -1.08 -16.04 -16.87
N ASP A 126 0.24 -16.13 -17.08
CA ASP A 126 1.07 -17.21 -16.52
C ASP A 126 0.96 -17.28 -14.98
N ALA A 127 1.06 -16.13 -14.32
CA ALA A 127 0.93 -16.04 -12.86
C ALA A 127 -0.45 -16.53 -12.37
N LEU A 128 -1.52 -16.18 -13.09
CA LEU A 128 -2.88 -16.63 -12.78
C LEU A 128 -3.02 -18.14 -12.95
N GLU A 129 -2.62 -18.70 -14.10
CA GLU A 129 -2.72 -20.14 -14.40
C GLU A 129 -1.97 -20.97 -13.38
N ARG A 130 -0.75 -20.58 -13.02
CA ARG A 130 0.06 -21.24 -11.98
C ARG A 130 -0.58 -21.16 -10.61
N THR A 131 -1.22 -20.04 -10.28
CA THR A 131 -1.95 -19.87 -9.02
C THR A 131 -3.16 -20.77 -8.97
N LEU A 132 -4.01 -20.75 -10.00
CA LEU A 132 -5.19 -21.60 -10.06
C LEU A 132 -4.81 -23.09 -9.97
N SER A 133 -3.72 -23.49 -10.65
CA SER A 133 -3.19 -24.86 -10.57
C SER A 133 -2.74 -25.22 -9.14
N ALA A 134 -1.99 -24.33 -8.47
CA ALA A 134 -1.46 -24.58 -7.13
C ALA A 134 -2.55 -24.69 -6.03
N PHE A 135 -3.72 -24.08 -6.27
CA PHE A 135 -4.82 -24.06 -5.30
C PHE A 135 -6.04 -24.91 -5.71
N ARG A 136 -6.00 -25.57 -6.89
CA ARG A 136 -7.13 -26.33 -7.44
C ARG A 136 -7.60 -27.44 -6.52
N ASP A 137 -6.70 -28.23 -5.98
CA ASP A 137 -7.01 -29.44 -5.21
C ASP A 137 -7.06 -29.19 -3.69
N LYS A 138 -6.85 -27.94 -3.27
CA LYS A 138 -6.94 -27.59 -1.85
C LYS A 138 -8.40 -27.43 -1.43
N THR A 139 -8.82 -28.20 -0.44
CA THR A 139 -10.17 -28.10 0.15
C THR A 139 -10.31 -26.95 1.13
N ALA A 140 -9.21 -26.52 1.75
CA ALA A 140 -9.14 -25.36 2.62
C ALA A 140 -7.77 -24.64 2.45
N PHE A 141 -7.78 -23.31 2.45
CA PHE A 141 -6.57 -22.50 2.32
C PHE A 141 -6.79 -21.07 2.80
N ASP A 142 -5.73 -20.28 2.82
CA ASP A 142 -5.75 -18.85 3.08
C ASP A 142 -5.91 -18.07 1.77
N LEU A 143 -6.91 -17.19 1.68
CA LEU A 143 -7.10 -16.32 0.51
C LEU A 143 -5.93 -15.36 0.32
N THR A 144 -5.32 -14.88 1.43
CA THR A 144 -4.15 -14.00 1.34
C THR A 144 -2.95 -14.71 0.72
N ASP A 145 -2.77 -16.01 1.02
CA ASP A 145 -1.72 -16.82 0.38
C ASP A 145 -2.03 -17.07 -1.10
N CYS A 146 -3.29 -17.29 -1.46
CA CYS A 146 -3.69 -17.47 -2.85
C CYS A 146 -3.41 -16.21 -3.68
N CYS A 147 -3.86 -15.04 -3.21
CA CYS A 147 -3.60 -13.75 -3.87
C CYS A 147 -2.10 -13.39 -3.84
N GLY A 148 -1.42 -13.65 -2.73
CA GLY A 148 0.01 -13.42 -2.58
C GLY A 148 0.85 -14.30 -3.51
N TYR A 149 0.45 -15.55 -3.74
CA TYR A 149 1.15 -16.44 -4.65
C TYR A 149 1.06 -15.95 -6.10
N PHE A 150 -0.10 -15.42 -6.52
CA PHE A 150 -0.25 -14.75 -7.81
C PHE A 150 0.75 -13.58 -7.94
N ASN A 151 0.76 -12.68 -6.97
CA ASN A 151 1.68 -11.53 -6.97
C ASN A 151 3.15 -11.96 -6.94
N PHE A 152 3.47 -13.01 -6.20
CA PHE A 152 4.82 -13.57 -6.15
C PHE A 152 5.31 -14.04 -7.52
N ILE A 153 4.49 -14.81 -8.26
CA ILE A 153 4.85 -15.31 -9.60
C ILE A 153 4.99 -14.12 -10.58
N PHE A 154 4.04 -13.19 -10.55
CA PHE A 154 4.05 -12.01 -11.41
C PHE A 154 5.28 -11.12 -11.14
N LEU A 155 5.57 -10.82 -9.89
CA LEU A 155 6.72 -10.01 -9.51
C LEU A 155 8.04 -10.69 -9.80
N ARG A 156 8.13 -12.02 -9.65
CA ARG A 156 9.33 -12.77 -10.07
C ARG A 156 9.58 -12.64 -11.56
N SER A 157 8.54 -12.80 -12.38
CA SER A 157 8.65 -12.58 -13.82
C SER A 157 9.09 -11.17 -14.17
N MET A 158 8.57 -10.16 -13.49
CA MET A 158 8.87 -8.76 -13.75
C MET A 158 10.25 -8.31 -13.22
N LEU A 159 10.59 -8.66 -11.99
CA LEU A 159 11.84 -8.23 -11.34
C LEU A 159 13.02 -9.13 -11.65
N GLY A 160 12.77 -10.40 -12.01
CA GLY A 160 13.82 -11.37 -12.36
C GLY A 160 14.65 -11.84 -11.17
N PHE A 161 14.09 -11.89 -9.95
CA PHE A 161 14.81 -12.49 -8.83
C PHE A 161 14.87 -14.01 -8.96
N ARG A 162 15.88 -14.61 -8.32
CA ARG A 162 16.22 -16.03 -8.47
C ARG A 162 15.05 -16.96 -8.10
N GLU A 163 14.99 -18.12 -8.75
CA GLU A 163 13.92 -19.13 -8.55
C GLU A 163 13.91 -19.74 -7.15
N ASP A 164 15.07 -19.84 -6.51
CA ASP A 164 15.24 -20.36 -5.16
C ASP A 164 14.88 -19.33 -4.06
N PHE A 165 14.47 -18.11 -4.42
CA PHE A 165 13.84 -17.17 -3.49
C PHE A 165 12.36 -17.49 -3.35
N GLU A 166 12.03 -18.23 -2.30
CA GLU A 166 10.72 -18.82 -2.09
C GLU A 166 9.62 -17.83 -1.70
N PHE A 167 8.37 -18.18 -1.98
CA PHE A 167 7.18 -17.39 -1.65
C PHE A 167 7.13 -16.95 -0.19
N THR A 168 7.39 -17.88 0.74
CA THR A 168 7.37 -17.59 2.19
C THR A 168 8.43 -16.57 2.60
N ALA A 169 9.60 -16.60 1.97
CA ALA A 169 10.68 -15.64 2.21
C ALA A 169 10.31 -14.25 1.68
N VAL A 170 9.70 -14.17 0.50
CA VAL A 170 9.20 -12.90 -0.06
C VAL A 170 8.10 -12.31 0.81
N LYS A 171 7.12 -13.12 1.24
CA LYS A 171 6.04 -12.71 2.14
C LYS A 171 6.60 -12.15 3.45
N ARG A 172 7.56 -12.87 4.08
CA ARG A 172 8.21 -12.42 5.32
C ARG A 172 8.98 -11.10 5.13
N LEU A 173 9.80 -11.00 4.08
CA LEU A 173 10.55 -9.78 3.77
C LEU A 173 9.62 -8.59 3.60
N SER A 174 8.57 -8.72 2.78
CA SER A 174 7.61 -7.66 2.52
C SER A 174 6.90 -7.20 3.79
N SER A 175 6.44 -8.13 4.64
CA SER A 175 5.79 -7.81 5.91
C SER A 175 6.74 -7.07 6.88
N LEU A 176 8.02 -7.45 6.97
CA LEU A 176 9.02 -6.74 7.79
C LEU A 176 9.27 -5.32 7.29
N LEU A 177 9.40 -5.14 5.97
CA LEU A 177 9.64 -3.82 5.38
C LEU A 177 8.43 -2.89 5.57
N THR A 178 7.21 -3.38 5.39
CA THR A 178 6.01 -2.58 5.66
C THR A 178 5.81 -2.28 7.15
N THR A 179 6.21 -3.18 8.04
CA THR A 179 6.22 -2.92 9.49
C THR A 179 7.20 -1.80 9.85
N MET A 180 8.37 -1.77 9.21
CA MET A 180 9.37 -0.70 9.41
C MET A 180 8.82 0.70 9.03
N LEU A 181 7.84 0.77 8.14
CA LEU A 181 7.26 2.03 7.68
C LEU A 181 6.07 2.52 8.52
N ASP A 182 5.63 1.75 9.51
CA ASP A 182 4.44 2.08 10.31
C ASP A 182 4.69 3.23 11.29
N PHE A 183 3.64 3.69 11.95
CA PHE A 183 3.66 4.83 12.89
C PHE A 183 4.48 4.54 14.16
N TYR A 184 4.33 3.34 14.70
CA TYR A 184 4.99 2.90 15.93
C TYR A 184 5.84 1.67 15.65
N VAL A 185 7.10 1.89 15.37
CA VAL A 185 8.03 0.83 14.96
C VAL A 185 8.94 0.49 16.12
N PRO A 186 8.88 -0.73 16.66
CA PRO A 186 9.81 -1.16 17.71
C PRO A 186 11.22 -1.35 17.12
N LYS A 187 12.25 -1.15 17.96
CA LYS A 187 13.66 -1.33 17.58
C LYS A 187 13.92 -2.66 16.84
N GLN A 188 13.35 -3.73 17.35
CA GLN A 188 13.51 -5.08 16.77
C GLN A 188 13.02 -5.18 15.33
N ALA A 189 12.02 -4.38 14.93
CA ALA A 189 11.53 -4.39 13.56
C ALA A 189 12.56 -3.79 12.58
N TYR A 190 13.30 -2.76 12.98
CA TYR A 190 14.41 -2.23 12.17
C TYR A 190 15.54 -3.24 12.02
N LEU A 191 15.93 -3.92 13.10
CA LEU A 191 16.98 -4.95 13.08
C LEU A 191 16.56 -6.16 12.23
N ALA A 192 15.31 -6.60 12.37
CA ALA A 192 14.78 -7.69 11.57
C ALA A 192 14.66 -7.32 10.07
N ALA A 193 14.32 -6.08 9.76
CA ALA A 193 14.30 -5.60 8.38
C ALA A 193 15.70 -5.54 7.78
N GLU A 194 16.71 -5.04 8.54
CA GLU A 194 18.12 -5.02 8.13
C GLU A 194 18.61 -6.44 7.80
N GLU A 195 18.39 -7.40 8.71
CA GLU A 195 18.77 -8.80 8.52
C GLU A 195 18.07 -9.40 7.29
N ALA A 196 16.76 -9.19 7.16
CA ALA A 196 15.98 -9.74 6.05
C ALA A 196 16.45 -9.17 4.69
N MET A 197 16.80 -7.88 4.64
CA MET A 197 17.36 -7.27 3.44
C MET A 197 18.74 -7.84 3.10
N GLN A 198 19.62 -8.02 4.08
CA GLN A 198 20.94 -8.63 3.86
C GLN A 198 20.81 -10.06 3.34
N LEU A 199 19.93 -10.86 3.95
CA LEU A 199 19.67 -12.25 3.55
C LEU A 199 19.02 -12.35 2.17
N SER A 200 18.19 -11.42 1.78
CA SER A 200 17.52 -11.43 0.47
C SER A 200 18.38 -10.87 -0.66
N ARG A 201 19.41 -10.06 -0.36
CA ARG A 201 20.27 -9.43 -1.36
C ARG A 201 20.83 -10.40 -2.44
N PRO A 202 21.32 -11.62 -2.09
CA PRO A 202 21.86 -12.57 -3.08
C PRO A 202 20.85 -13.09 -4.10
N PHE A 203 19.54 -12.96 -3.85
CA PHE A 203 18.50 -13.39 -4.79
C PHE A 203 18.22 -12.36 -5.88
N PHE A 204 18.73 -11.13 -5.74
CA PHE A 204 18.58 -10.03 -6.69
C PHE A 204 19.91 -9.80 -7.38
N GLY A 205 20.01 -10.23 -8.62
CA GLY A 205 21.20 -10.05 -9.46
C GLY A 205 20.90 -9.26 -10.72
N GLU A 206 21.68 -9.56 -11.76
CA GLU A 206 21.40 -9.03 -13.10
C GLU A 206 20.08 -9.60 -13.61
N SER A 207 19.19 -8.69 -13.98
CA SER A 207 17.88 -9.01 -14.56
C SER A 207 17.53 -7.95 -15.61
N GLU A 208 16.53 -8.24 -16.42
CA GLU A 208 16.06 -7.26 -17.41
C GLU A 208 15.56 -5.97 -16.74
N PHE A 209 14.92 -6.08 -15.57
CA PHE A 209 14.54 -4.92 -14.76
C PHE A 209 15.77 -4.09 -14.35
N ALA A 210 16.77 -4.76 -13.79
CA ALA A 210 18.03 -4.10 -13.38
C ALA A 210 18.73 -3.43 -14.56
N ARG A 211 18.77 -4.09 -15.72
CA ARG A 211 19.36 -3.56 -16.96
C ARG A 211 18.64 -2.27 -17.40
N ILE A 212 17.31 -2.29 -17.48
CA ILE A 212 16.51 -1.11 -17.87
C ILE A 212 16.77 0.07 -16.91
N VAL A 213 16.79 -0.20 -15.60
CA VAL A 213 17.03 0.84 -14.59
C VAL A 213 18.44 1.44 -14.75
N ARG A 214 19.46 0.61 -14.94
CA ARG A 214 20.85 1.08 -15.12
C ARG A 214 21.04 1.85 -16.42
N GLU A 215 20.42 1.42 -17.51
CA GLU A 215 20.48 2.14 -18.78
C GLU A 215 19.81 3.52 -18.69
N ASP A 216 18.64 3.63 -18.07
CA ASP A 216 17.94 4.90 -17.92
C ASP A 216 18.66 5.86 -16.94
N MET A 217 19.40 5.32 -15.97
CA MET A 217 20.13 6.07 -14.96
C MET A 217 21.67 5.95 -15.12
N HIS A 218 22.17 5.72 -16.34
CA HIS A 218 23.56 5.38 -16.64
C HIS A 218 24.60 6.39 -16.11
N ASP A 219 24.26 7.67 -16.05
CA ASP A 219 25.12 8.73 -15.55
C ASP A 219 25.32 8.72 -14.02
N LEU A 220 24.49 7.97 -13.28
CA LEU A 220 24.68 7.76 -11.84
C LEU A 220 25.55 6.55 -11.52
N ALA A 221 25.87 5.72 -12.52
CA ALA A 221 26.67 4.50 -12.36
C ALA A 221 26.25 3.66 -11.14
N LEU A 222 24.93 3.32 -11.08
CA LEU A 222 24.34 2.63 -9.94
C LEU A 222 25.12 1.37 -9.56
N SER A 223 25.53 1.28 -8.30
CA SER A 223 26.06 0.06 -7.70
C SER A 223 24.99 -1.04 -7.63
N ASP A 224 25.42 -2.27 -7.37
CA ASP A 224 24.51 -3.40 -7.19
C ASP A 224 23.56 -3.21 -6.02
N ASP A 225 24.03 -2.60 -4.93
CA ASP A 225 23.18 -2.33 -3.75
C ASP A 225 22.14 -1.25 -4.05
N GLU A 226 22.47 -0.24 -4.85
CA GLU A 226 21.54 0.81 -5.25
C GLU A 226 20.49 0.27 -6.24
N CYS A 227 20.89 -0.59 -7.16
CA CYS A 227 19.97 -1.29 -8.04
C CYS A 227 19.04 -2.24 -7.26
N TYR A 228 19.59 -3.00 -6.32
CA TYR A 228 18.83 -3.82 -5.39
C TYR A 228 17.82 -2.99 -4.58
N SER A 229 18.21 -1.81 -4.09
CA SER A 229 17.32 -0.88 -3.40
C SER A 229 16.05 -0.58 -4.22
N ILE A 230 16.22 -0.28 -5.51
CA ILE A 230 15.13 0.05 -6.43
C ILE A 230 14.24 -1.19 -6.69
N MET A 231 14.85 -2.37 -6.87
CA MET A 231 14.13 -3.62 -7.05
C MET A 231 13.33 -4.02 -5.79
N LEU A 232 13.93 -3.80 -4.62
CA LEU A 232 13.33 -4.14 -3.34
C LEU A 232 12.07 -3.30 -3.05
N VAL A 233 12.13 -1.98 -3.29
CA VAL A 233 10.92 -1.15 -3.10
C VAL A 233 9.83 -1.51 -4.10
N ALA A 234 10.17 -1.86 -5.34
CA ALA A 234 9.21 -2.35 -6.32
C ALA A 234 8.57 -3.68 -5.86
N LEU A 235 9.35 -4.58 -5.25
CA LEU A 235 8.85 -5.84 -4.71
C LEU A 235 7.85 -5.60 -3.57
N PHE A 236 8.28 -5.03 -2.45
CA PHE A 236 7.43 -5.00 -1.25
C PHE A 236 6.23 -4.06 -1.39
N ALA A 237 6.41 -2.91 -2.06
CA ALA A 237 5.31 -1.96 -2.27
C ALA A 237 4.20 -2.54 -3.17
N SER A 238 4.56 -3.39 -4.14
CA SER A 238 3.59 -4.09 -4.96
C SER A 238 3.02 -5.31 -4.22
N PHE A 239 3.87 -6.16 -3.64
CA PHE A 239 3.45 -7.43 -3.05
C PHE A 239 2.37 -7.25 -1.97
N GLU A 240 2.63 -6.42 -0.96
CA GLU A 240 1.68 -6.24 0.16
C GLU A 240 0.38 -5.56 -0.29
N ASN A 241 0.50 -4.43 -1.03
CA ASN A 241 -0.68 -3.67 -1.42
C ASN A 241 -1.57 -4.40 -2.45
N SER A 242 -0.98 -5.02 -3.49
CA SER A 242 -1.76 -5.78 -4.47
C SER A 242 -2.40 -7.01 -3.84
N THR A 243 -1.66 -7.77 -3.02
CA THR A 243 -2.19 -8.93 -2.30
C THR A 243 -3.39 -8.55 -1.42
N ALA A 244 -3.25 -7.49 -0.63
CA ALA A 244 -4.30 -7.04 0.27
C ALA A 244 -5.53 -6.53 -0.48
N ASN A 245 -5.34 -5.65 -1.49
CA ASN A 245 -6.46 -5.14 -2.30
C ASN A 245 -7.21 -6.28 -2.99
N PHE A 246 -6.48 -7.26 -3.51
CA PHE A 246 -7.08 -8.38 -4.22
C PHE A 246 -7.86 -9.30 -3.28
N ALA A 247 -7.24 -9.70 -2.14
CA ALA A 247 -7.87 -10.54 -1.13
C ALA A 247 -9.12 -9.87 -0.51
N MET A 248 -9.02 -8.57 -0.20
CA MET A 248 -10.16 -7.81 0.31
C MET A 248 -11.28 -7.68 -0.71
N SER A 249 -10.95 -7.44 -2.00
CA SER A 249 -11.96 -7.37 -3.05
C SER A 249 -12.71 -8.69 -3.22
N LEU A 250 -12.02 -9.82 -3.22
CA LEU A 250 -12.65 -11.14 -3.27
C LEU A 250 -13.49 -11.43 -2.02
N ARG A 251 -13.02 -11.00 -0.84
CA ARG A 251 -13.79 -11.11 0.41
C ARG A 251 -15.11 -10.35 0.37
N GLU A 252 -15.16 -9.19 -0.29
CA GLU A 252 -16.41 -8.42 -0.44
C GLU A 252 -17.31 -9.01 -1.54
N ILE A 253 -16.74 -9.53 -2.63
CA ILE A 253 -17.50 -10.03 -3.78
C ILE A 253 -18.13 -11.40 -3.48
N LEU A 254 -17.36 -12.36 -3.01
CA LEU A 254 -17.77 -13.77 -2.97
C LEU A 254 -18.97 -14.08 -2.06
N PRO A 255 -19.19 -13.41 -0.92
CA PRO A 255 -20.41 -13.58 -0.11
C PRO A 255 -21.65 -12.87 -0.70
N ASP A 256 -21.43 -11.87 -1.57
CA ASP A 256 -22.51 -11.13 -2.23
C ASP A 256 -22.82 -11.76 -3.60
N ARG A 257 -23.96 -12.45 -3.68
CA ARG A 257 -24.39 -13.13 -4.92
C ARG A 257 -24.57 -12.15 -6.08
N ALA A 258 -25.16 -10.99 -5.85
CA ALA A 258 -25.44 -10.02 -6.91
C ALA A 258 -24.11 -9.44 -7.46
N LEU A 259 -23.16 -9.15 -6.58
CA LEU A 259 -21.85 -8.66 -6.96
C LEU A 259 -21.02 -9.75 -7.68
N THR A 260 -21.11 -11.01 -7.23
CA THR A 260 -20.49 -12.16 -7.91
C THR A 260 -21.03 -12.32 -9.34
N GLU A 261 -22.37 -12.33 -9.50
CA GLU A 261 -23.01 -12.42 -10.82
C GLU A 261 -22.62 -11.23 -11.73
N TYR A 262 -22.56 -10.01 -11.14
CA TYR A 262 -22.10 -8.82 -11.86
C TYR A 262 -20.67 -8.99 -12.39
N VAL A 263 -19.72 -9.41 -11.55
CA VAL A 263 -18.30 -9.60 -11.95
C VAL A 263 -18.16 -10.59 -13.08
N LEU A 264 -18.89 -11.71 -13.02
CA LEU A 264 -18.84 -12.77 -14.03
C LEU A 264 -19.48 -12.34 -15.36
N ALA A 265 -20.51 -11.49 -15.32
CA ALA A 265 -21.21 -10.99 -16.50
C ALA A 265 -20.59 -9.72 -17.10
N ALA A 266 -19.80 -8.96 -16.33
CA ALA A 266 -19.25 -7.69 -16.76
C ALA A 266 -18.25 -7.85 -17.92
N ASP A 267 -18.34 -6.98 -18.92
CA ASP A 267 -17.30 -6.81 -19.93
C ASP A 267 -16.06 -6.10 -19.36
N ALA A 268 -15.05 -5.91 -20.21
CA ALA A 268 -13.78 -5.32 -19.79
C ALA A 268 -13.94 -3.89 -19.24
N ASP A 269 -14.83 -3.08 -19.79
CA ASP A 269 -14.99 -1.67 -19.37
C ASP A 269 -15.77 -1.57 -18.06
N ARG A 270 -16.82 -2.35 -17.88
CA ARG A 270 -17.54 -2.46 -16.60
C ARG A 270 -16.63 -2.98 -15.48
N ARG A 271 -15.76 -3.96 -15.77
CA ARG A 271 -14.76 -4.42 -14.79
C ARG A 271 -13.77 -3.33 -14.38
N LYS A 272 -13.33 -2.48 -15.31
CA LYS A 272 -12.45 -1.33 -14.97
C LYS A 272 -13.14 -0.37 -13.99
N VAL A 273 -14.43 -0.06 -14.22
CA VAL A 273 -15.20 0.81 -13.31
C VAL A 273 -15.32 0.17 -11.93
N LEU A 274 -15.66 -1.11 -11.88
CA LEU A 274 -15.73 -1.85 -10.60
C LEU A 274 -14.38 -1.88 -9.87
N VAL A 275 -13.27 -2.05 -10.59
CA VAL A 275 -11.92 -2.05 -9.99
C VAL A 275 -11.62 -0.72 -9.29
N GLU A 276 -11.94 0.43 -9.92
CA GLU A 276 -11.78 1.73 -9.24
C GLU A 276 -12.63 1.80 -7.96
N GLU A 277 -13.83 1.25 -7.97
CA GLU A 277 -14.71 1.23 -6.79
C GLU A 277 -14.17 0.32 -5.68
N LEU A 278 -13.68 -0.86 -6.03
CA LEU A 278 -13.05 -1.77 -5.08
C LEU A 278 -11.79 -1.17 -4.46
N LEU A 279 -10.98 -0.48 -5.25
CA LEU A 279 -9.79 0.25 -4.78
C LEU A 279 -10.17 1.40 -3.85
N ARG A 280 -11.23 2.17 -4.15
CA ARG A 280 -11.76 3.20 -3.26
C ARG A 280 -12.20 2.60 -1.93
N PHE A 281 -13.02 1.55 -2.01
CA PHE A 281 -13.67 0.93 -0.85
C PHE A 281 -12.65 0.26 0.08
N ASN A 282 -11.68 -0.47 -0.46
CA ASN A 282 -10.70 -1.25 0.29
C ASN A 282 -9.39 -0.50 0.58
N CYS A 283 -9.29 0.77 0.38
CA CYS A 283 -8.08 1.61 0.53
C CYS A 283 -7.02 1.03 1.50
N THR A 284 -6.12 0.18 1.01
CA THR A 284 -5.15 -0.56 1.85
C THR A 284 -4.14 0.37 2.50
N THR A 285 -3.65 1.39 1.76
CA THR A 285 -2.80 2.44 2.32
C THR A 285 -3.68 3.45 3.03
N GLN A 286 -3.73 3.37 4.37
CA GLN A 286 -4.61 4.21 5.18
C GLN A 286 -4.13 5.67 5.22
N TYR A 287 -2.81 5.87 5.28
CA TYR A 287 -2.19 7.19 5.45
C TYR A 287 -1.01 7.40 4.52
N THR A 288 -0.77 8.67 4.19
CA THR A 288 0.51 9.13 3.65
C THR A 288 0.95 10.39 4.40
N ILE A 289 2.24 10.72 4.31
CA ILE A 289 2.83 11.79 5.13
C ILE A 289 3.33 12.90 4.23
N ARG A 290 3.14 14.16 4.69
CA ARG A 290 3.74 15.35 4.10
C ARG A 290 4.26 16.26 5.20
N TYR A 291 5.15 17.15 4.80
CA TYR A 291 5.70 18.24 5.62
C TYR A 291 5.52 19.56 4.89
N ASN A 292 5.24 20.63 5.64
CA ASN A 292 5.15 21.98 5.13
C ASN A 292 6.37 22.80 5.54
N ASP A 293 6.90 23.63 4.63
CA ASP A 293 8.04 24.51 4.94
C ASP A 293 7.63 25.85 5.55
N VAL A 294 6.39 26.24 5.32
CA VAL A 294 5.82 27.52 5.80
C VAL A 294 4.53 27.28 6.58
N PRO A 295 4.15 28.17 7.51
CA PRO A 295 2.86 28.08 8.19
C PRO A 295 1.72 28.11 7.16
N ILE A 296 0.67 27.32 7.40
CA ILE A 296 -0.52 27.23 6.52
C ILE A 296 -1.79 27.15 7.37
N GLU A 297 -2.93 27.43 6.77
CA GLU A 297 -4.26 27.20 7.35
C GLU A 297 -4.93 26.01 6.66
N LEU A 298 -5.35 25.01 7.42
CA LEU A 298 -6.06 23.82 6.93
C LEU A 298 -7.29 23.56 7.79
N GLY A 299 -8.46 23.51 7.15
CA GLY A 299 -9.72 23.25 7.86
C GLY A 299 -10.01 24.21 9.00
N GLY A 300 -9.57 25.46 8.89
CA GLY A 300 -9.71 26.50 9.92
C GLY A 300 -8.71 26.39 11.09
N ILE A 301 -7.68 25.56 10.95
CA ILE A 301 -6.61 25.36 11.95
C ILE A 301 -5.30 25.90 11.36
N GLU A 302 -4.61 26.73 12.14
CA GLU A 302 -3.25 27.16 11.82
C GLU A 302 -2.26 26.00 12.08
N VAL A 303 -1.53 25.63 11.03
CA VAL A 303 -0.51 24.58 11.05
C VAL A 303 0.86 25.24 10.93
N PRO A 304 1.71 25.16 11.96
CA PRO A 304 3.05 25.73 11.95
C PRO A 304 3.94 25.15 10.85
N ALA A 305 4.98 25.90 10.44
CA ALA A 305 6.00 25.37 9.55
C ALA A 305 6.66 24.09 10.10
N ARG A 306 7.08 23.20 9.22
CA ARG A 306 7.74 21.90 9.52
C ARG A 306 6.87 20.96 10.34
N SER A 307 5.54 21.12 10.28
CA SER A 307 4.59 20.18 10.87
C SER A 307 4.51 18.90 10.04
N ARG A 308 4.30 17.78 10.76
CA ARG A 308 4.04 16.48 10.13
C ARG A 308 2.55 16.34 9.88
N LEU A 309 2.17 16.22 8.61
CA LEU A 309 0.79 16.07 8.15
C LEU A 309 0.53 14.60 7.80
N GLN A 310 -0.42 13.99 8.50
CA GLN A 310 -0.88 12.61 8.29
C GLN A 310 -2.15 12.66 7.46
N LEU A 311 -2.06 12.39 6.18
CA LEU A 311 -3.17 12.43 5.24
C LEU A 311 -3.89 11.09 5.26
N CYS A 312 -5.10 11.03 5.82
CA CYS A 312 -5.88 9.81 5.92
C CYS A 312 -6.63 9.53 4.61
N LEU A 313 -5.99 8.78 3.70
CA LEU A 313 -6.57 8.42 2.39
C LEU A 313 -7.85 7.59 2.55
N ALA A 314 -7.86 6.65 3.50
CA ALA A 314 -9.00 5.81 3.78
C ALA A 314 -10.24 6.59 4.22
N SER A 315 -10.05 7.60 5.07
CA SER A 315 -11.14 8.50 5.48
C SER A 315 -11.62 9.36 4.31
N ALA A 316 -10.70 9.96 3.55
CA ALA A 316 -11.02 10.78 2.39
C ALA A 316 -11.83 9.99 1.35
N ASN A 317 -11.49 8.72 1.10
CA ASN A 317 -12.20 7.84 0.17
C ASN A 317 -13.62 7.45 0.62
N ARG A 318 -13.97 7.74 1.85
CA ARG A 318 -15.31 7.53 2.43
C ARG A 318 -16.00 8.84 2.82
N ASP A 319 -15.55 9.98 2.29
CA ASP A 319 -16.14 11.29 2.58
C ASP A 319 -17.48 11.46 1.83
N PRO A 320 -18.62 11.62 2.54
CA PRO A 320 -19.93 11.79 1.93
C PRO A 320 -20.09 13.12 1.17
N LEU A 321 -19.19 14.09 1.37
CA LEU A 321 -19.18 15.34 0.59
C LEU A 321 -18.69 15.11 -0.85
N VAL A 322 -18.06 13.97 -1.13
CA VAL A 322 -17.50 13.63 -2.46
C VAL A 322 -18.12 12.35 -3.03
N PHE A 323 -18.40 11.36 -2.18
CA PHE A 323 -18.91 10.07 -2.60
C PHE A 323 -20.33 9.84 -2.07
N ASP A 324 -21.31 9.72 -2.96
CA ASP A 324 -22.64 9.25 -2.60
C ASP A 324 -22.57 7.81 -2.06
N ARG A 325 -23.29 7.51 -0.98
CA ARG A 325 -23.25 6.20 -0.29
C ARG A 325 -21.80 5.66 -0.15
N PRO A 326 -20.91 6.39 0.59
CA PRO A 326 -19.48 6.10 0.60
C PRO A 326 -19.15 4.74 1.23
N ASP A 327 -20.01 4.22 2.07
CA ASP A 327 -19.84 2.95 2.80
C ASP A 327 -20.42 1.73 2.05
N GLU A 328 -20.85 1.92 0.79
CA GLU A 328 -21.33 0.85 -0.09
C GLU A 328 -20.41 0.69 -1.32
N ILE A 329 -20.32 -0.53 -1.84
CA ILE A 329 -19.71 -0.82 -3.15
C ILE A 329 -20.77 -0.62 -4.22
N LEU A 330 -20.57 0.38 -5.07
CA LEU A 330 -21.42 0.66 -6.21
C LEU A 330 -20.69 0.26 -7.50
N PRO A 331 -20.99 -0.91 -8.11
CA PRO A 331 -20.21 -1.46 -9.22
C PRO A 331 -20.08 -0.54 -10.45
N GLU A 332 -21.02 0.40 -10.59
CA GLU A 332 -21.09 1.33 -11.71
C GLU A 332 -20.88 2.79 -11.30
N ARG A 333 -20.16 3.06 -10.22
CA ARG A 333 -19.85 4.42 -9.77
C ARG A 333 -19.05 5.18 -10.84
N GLN A 334 -19.69 6.15 -11.50
CA GLN A 334 -19.07 6.91 -12.59
C GLN A 334 -18.09 7.97 -12.10
N HIS A 335 -18.46 8.76 -11.07
CA HIS A 335 -17.58 9.76 -10.48
C HIS A 335 -16.85 9.16 -9.28
N ASN A 336 -15.60 8.81 -9.47
CA ASN A 336 -14.80 8.10 -8.47
C ASN A 336 -13.37 8.67 -8.32
N PRO A 337 -13.24 9.92 -7.81
CA PRO A 337 -11.93 10.56 -7.66
C PRO A 337 -11.18 10.06 -6.41
N HIS A 338 -11.10 8.74 -6.21
CA HIS A 338 -10.49 8.17 -5.03
C HIS A 338 -8.97 8.44 -4.95
N LEU A 339 -8.45 8.48 -3.73
CA LEU A 339 -7.06 8.78 -3.42
C LEU A 339 -6.23 7.54 -3.03
N SER A 340 -6.70 6.32 -3.30
CA SER A 340 -6.03 5.07 -2.91
C SER A 340 -4.63 4.90 -3.49
N PHE A 341 -4.36 5.54 -4.62
CA PHE A 341 -3.02 5.61 -5.22
C PHE A 341 -2.28 6.91 -4.91
N GLY A 342 -2.77 7.72 -3.95
CA GLY A 342 -2.29 9.06 -3.74
C GLY A 342 -2.61 9.99 -4.91
N ALA A 343 -1.91 11.12 -4.96
CA ALA A 343 -2.03 12.10 -6.05
C ALA A 343 -0.75 12.95 -6.16
N GLY A 344 -0.71 13.86 -7.15
CA GLY A 344 0.41 14.78 -7.35
C GLY A 344 1.70 14.07 -7.79
N ILE A 345 2.84 14.62 -7.37
CA ILE A 345 4.15 14.12 -7.80
C ILE A 345 4.48 12.72 -7.26
N HIS A 346 3.86 12.31 -6.16
CA HIS A 346 4.00 10.98 -5.56
C HIS A 346 2.82 10.03 -5.88
N LEU A 347 2.05 10.28 -6.96
CA LEU A 347 1.07 9.31 -7.46
C LEU A 347 1.71 7.93 -7.60
N CYS A 348 1.02 6.87 -7.18
CA CYS A 348 1.55 5.50 -7.19
C CYS A 348 2.14 5.11 -8.56
N LEU A 349 3.39 4.65 -8.56
CA LEU A 349 4.10 4.19 -9.76
C LEU A 349 3.43 2.96 -10.38
N GLY A 350 3.02 2.02 -9.53
CA GLY A 350 2.38 0.78 -9.92
C GLY A 350 0.89 0.91 -10.24
N GLY A 351 0.27 2.10 -10.09
CA GLY A 351 -1.18 2.27 -10.16
C GLY A 351 -1.82 1.79 -11.47
N ALA A 352 -1.17 2.02 -12.61
CA ALA A 352 -1.65 1.53 -13.90
C ALA A 352 -1.55 0.00 -14.02
N THR A 353 -0.47 -0.59 -13.50
CA THR A 353 -0.25 -2.05 -13.49
C THR A 353 -1.23 -2.73 -12.55
N ALA A 354 -1.43 -2.22 -11.34
CA ALA A 354 -2.39 -2.76 -10.37
C ALA A 354 -3.84 -2.74 -10.91
N ARG A 355 -4.24 -1.69 -11.62
CA ARG A 355 -5.56 -1.62 -12.29
C ARG A 355 -5.72 -2.70 -13.36
N ARG A 356 -4.70 -2.87 -14.21
CA ARG A 356 -4.72 -3.91 -15.25
C ARG A 356 -4.72 -5.31 -14.64
N GLU A 357 -3.90 -5.53 -13.65
CA GLU A 357 -3.82 -6.76 -12.88
C GLU A 357 -5.19 -7.14 -12.31
N MET A 358 -5.80 -6.27 -11.52
CA MET A 358 -7.14 -6.52 -10.95
C MET A 358 -8.19 -6.74 -12.04
N ALA A 359 -8.25 -5.90 -13.07
CA ALA A 359 -9.23 -6.03 -14.14
C ALA A 359 -9.10 -7.34 -14.93
N SER A 360 -7.87 -7.86 -15.08
CA SER A 360 -7.60 -9.09 -15.83
C SER A 360 -7.90 -10.35 -15.03
N VAL A 361 -7.59 -10.35 -13.71
CA VAL A 361 -7.64 -11.57 -12.90
C VAL A 361 -8.88 -11.69 -12.00
N LEU A 362 -9.64 -10.60 -11.82
CA LEU A 362 -10.78 -10.58 -10.89
C LEU A 362 -11.86 -11.62 -11.28
N ALA A 363 -12.33 -11.61 -12.52
CA ALA A 363 -13.38 -12.53 -12.95
C ALA A 363 -12.94 -14.01 -12.95
N PRO A 364 -11.74 -14.40 -13.47
CA PRO A 364 -11.24 -15.75 -13.34
C PRO A 364 -11.09 -16.23 -11.88
N MET A 365 -10.66 -15.35 -10.97
CA MET A 365 -10.54 -15.71 -9.56
C MET A 365 -11.90 -15.84 -8.88
N VAL A 366 -12.86 -14.97 -9.20
CA VAL A 366 -14.24 -15.11 -8.72
C VAL A 366 -14.85 -16.41 -9.23
N ASP A 367 -14.69 -16.75 -10.51
CA ASP A 367 -15.18 -18.02 -11.06
C ASP A 367 -14.56 -19.23 -10.36
N PHE A 368 -13.25 -19.19 -10.10
CA PHE A 368 -12.52 -20.25 -9.38
C PHE A 368 -12.99 -20.43 -7.92
N LEU A 369 -13.43 -19.36 -7.27
CA LEU A 369 -13.76 -19.31 -5.84
C LEU A 369 -15.26 -19.25 -5.54
N LYS A 370 -16.14 -19.11 -6.54
CA LYS A 370 -17.60 -18.93 -6.35
C LYS A 370 -18.27 -20.04 -5.54
N ASP A 371 -17.70 -21.25 -5.55
CA ASP A 371 -18.19 -22.40 -4.80
C ASP A 371 -17.45 -22.62 -3.46
N CYS A 372 -16.81 -21.57 -2.95
CA CYS A 372 -16.13 -21.59 -1.66
C CYS A 372 -16.89 -20.75 -0.62
N ASP A 373 -16.73 -21.13 0.65
CA ASP A 373 -17.11 -20.32 1.79
C ASP A 373 -15.90 -19.47 2.22
N ILE A 374 -16.13 -18.17 2.40
CA ILE A 374 -15.12 -17.22 2.85
C ILE A 374 -15.42 -16.90 4.32
N GLY A 375 -14.47 -17.17 5.19
CA GLY A 375 -14.62 -16.89 6.61
C GLY A 375 -14.15 -15.48 7.00
N PRO A 376 -14.24 -15.13 8.30
CA PRO A 376 -13.86 -13.82 8.80
C PRO A 376 -12.36 -13.58 8.66
N ALA A 377 -12.00 -12.37 8.21
CA ALA A 377 -10.61 -11.96 8.10
C ALA A 377 -10.00 -11.64 9.48
N ARG A 378 -8.74 -12.00 9.68
CA ARG A 378 -7.87 -11.40 10.70
C ARG A 378 -6.98 -10.38 10.03
N PHE A 379 -6.73 -9.27 10.71
CA PHE A 379 -5.94 -8.16 10.20
C PHE A 379 -4.64 -8.00 10.99
N GLU A 380 -3.59 -7.57 10.30
CA GLU A 380 -2.35 -7.16 10.93
C GLU A 380 -2.57 -5.90 11.79
N ARG A 381 -1.76 -5.74 12.84
CA ARG A 381 -1.82 -4.56 13.71
C ARG A 381 -0.91 -3.45 13.17
N LYS A 382 -1.21 -3.02 11.95
CA LYS A 382 -0.54 -1.90 11.27
C LYS A 382 -1.51 -0.73 11.13
N ILE A 383 -1.01 0.48 11.33
CA ILE A 383 -1.80 1.72 11.22
C ILE A 383 -1.68 2.28 9.81
N LEU A 384 -0.47 2.24 9.25
CA LEU A 384 -0.22 2.74 7.90
C LEU A 384 -0.98 1.95 6.84
N LEU A 385 -1.09 0.64 7.01
CA LEU A 385 -1.72 -0.29 6.07
C LEU A 385 -2.84 -1.08 6.74
N HIS A 386 -3.99 -1.18 6.07
CA HIS A 386 -5.07 -2.08 6.46
C HIS A 386 -5.02 -3.33 5.60
N ILE A 387 -4.31 -4.34 6.07
CA ILE A 387 -4.04 -5.58 5.33
C ILE A 387 -4.48 -6.80 6.12
N PRO A 388 -5.15 -7.77 5.46
CA PRO A 388 -5.52 -9.02 6.11
C PRO A 388 -4.27 -9.88 6.33
N GLU A 389 -4.12 -10.39 7.55
CA GLU A 389 -3.13 -11.42 7.90
C GLU A 389 -3.56 -12.79 7.39
N TYR A 390 -4.88 -13.05 7.46
CA TYR A 390 -5.46 -14.35 7.15
C TYR A 390 -6.95 -14.24 6.81
N ILE A 391 -7.39 -14.87 5.73
CA ILE A 391 -8.79 -15.01 5.34
C ILE A 391 -9.04 -16.48 4.99
N PRO A 392 -9.77 -17.26 5.84
CA PRO A 392 -10.01 -18.67 5.59
C PRO A 392 -10.96 -18.89 4.41
N VAL A 393 -10.59 -19.81 3.54
CA VAL A 393 -11.40 -20.29 2.43
C VAL A 393 -11.63 -21.79 2.60
N ARG A 394 -12.87 -22.25 2.38
CA ARG A 394 -13.23 -23.67 2.34
C ARG A 394 -14.09 -23.96 1.11
N ARG A 395 -13.70 -24.95 0.31
CA ARG A 395 -14.53 -25.42 -0.79
C ARG A 395 -15.77 -26.12 -0.25
N ARG A 396 -16.94 -25.83 -0.84
CA ARG A 396 -18.16 -26.58 -0.53
C ARG A 396 -18.03 -28.00 -1.11
N PRO A 397 -18.57 -29.01 -0.42
CA PRO A 397 -18.72 -30.33 -1.01
C PRO A 397 -19.54 -30.24 -2.32
N ALA A 398 -19.12 -31.03 -3.34
CA ALA A 398 -19.86 -31.12 -4.58
C ALA A 398 -21.24 -31.76 -4.41
#